data_1487047e239a0584c2aadca0ff5b5236
#
_entry.id   1487047e239a0584c2aadca0ff5b5236
#
_cell.length_a   1.000
_cell.length_b   1.000
_cell.length_c   1.000
_cell.angle_alpha   90.00
_cell.angle_beta   90.00
_cell.angle_gamma   90.00
#
_symmetry.space_group_name_H-M   'P 1'
#
loop_
_entity.id
_entity.type
_entity.pdbx_description
1 polymer ?
#
loop_
_entity_poly.entity_id
_entity_poly.type
_entity_poly.pdbx_seq_one_letter_code
_entity_poly.pdbx_strand_id
1 'polypeptide(L)'
;MPIFDEYVTDTLIRDLVGHDKRPVSFLVYLWLAAEQQRRNEAVQISYQELAESIGVSKSSAQSAVGWLVRRKLLAVTKANVTATPVYKVQTPWRSYRASGGD
;
A
#
# COMPACT_ATOMS: atom_id res chain seq x y z
N MET A 1 -12.40 10.79 -6.31
CA MET A 1 -11.05 10.66 -6.87
C MET A 1 -10.77 9.22 -7.23
N PRO A 2 -10.29 8.94 -8.44
CA PRO A 2 -10.04 7.56 -8.82
C PRO A 2 -8.86 6.95 -8.04
N ILE A 3 -8.97 5.66 -7.76
CA ILE A 3 -7.91 4.90 -7.11
C ILE A 3 -6.71 4.80 -8.04
N PHE A 4 -6.99 4.56 -9.32
CA PHE A 4 -5.96 4.36 -10.33
C PHE A 4 -5.78 5.64 -11.12
N ASP A 5 -4.80 6.42 -10.75
CA ASP A 5 -4.42 7.56 -11.58
C ASP A 5 -3.35 7.11 -12.58
N GLU A 6 -2.95 8.00 -13.46
CA GLU A 6 -1.99 7.66 -14.51
C GLU A 6 -0.67 7.15 -13.96
N TYR A 7 -0.24 7.66 -12.83
CA TYR A 7 1.02 7.21 -12.24
C TYR A 7 0.94 5.74 -11.86
N VAL A 8 -0.19 5.30 -11.29
CA VAL A 8 -0.37 3.91 -10.89
C VAL A 8 -0.31 2.99 -12.11
N THR A 9 -1.04 3.32 -13.17
CA THR A 9 -1.11 2.47 -14.35
C THR A 9 0.12 2.57 -15.23
N ASP A 10 0.73 3.74 -15.36
CA ASP A 10 1.82 3.95 -16.31
C ASP A 10 3.20 3.72 -15.71
N THR A 11 3.36 3.93 -14.41
CA THR A 11 4.66 3.87 -13.77
C THR A 11 4.73 2.84 -12.66
N LEU A 12 3.80 2.89 -11.71
CA LEU A 12 3.87 2.05 -10.52
C LEU A 12 3.72 0.57 -10.86
N ILE A 13 2.80 0.23 -11.74
CA ILE A 13 2.64 -1.17 -12.18
C ILE A 13 3.95 -1.66 -12.78
N ARG A 14 4.51 -0.89 -13.68
CA ARG A 14 5.75 -1.25 -14.35
C ARG A 14 6.88 -1.46 -13.35
N ASP A 15 7.03 -0.56 -12.40
CA ASP A 15 8.09 -0.64 -11.41
C ASP A 15 7.91 -1.82 -10.46
N LEU A 16 6.70 -2.00 -9.94
CA LEU A 16 6.48 -3.04 -8.93
C LEU A 16 6.38 -4.44 -9.51
N VAL A 17 5.80 -4.57 -10.70
CA VAL A 17 5.59 -5.88 -11.30
C VAL A 17 6.72 -6.26 -12.24
N GLY A 18 7.10 -5.35 -13.13
CA GLY A 18 8.10 -5.61 -14.14
C GLY A 18 9.52 -5.36 -13.69
N HIS A 19 9.79 -4.16 -13.20
CA HIS A 19 11.15 -3.74 -12.85
C HIS A 19 11.62 -4.33 -11.53
N ASP A 20 10.84 -4.14 -10.47
CA ASP A 20 11.21 -4.62 -9.13
C ASP A 20 10.78 -6.05 -8.87
N LYS A 21 9.98 -6.63 -9.76
CA LYS A 21 9.50 -8.02 -9.65
C LYS A 21 8.81 -8.28 -8.32
N ARG A 22 7.92 -7.36 -7.95
CA ARG A 22 7.21 -7.44 -6.67
C ARG A 22 5.69 -7.41 -6.88
N PRO A 23 5.12 -8.40 -7.58
CA PRO A 23 3.67 -8.39 -7.84
C PRO A 23 2.84 -8.45 -6.57
N VAL A 24 3.30 -9.16 -5.53
CA VAL A 24 2.55 -9.22 -4.26
C VAL A 24 2.49 -7.85 -3.61
N SER A 25 3.61 -7.11 -3.64
CA SER A 25 3.64 -5.75 -3.09
C SER A 25 2.65 -4.84 -3.80
N PHE A 26 2.56 -4.96 -5.12
CA PHE A 26 1.59 -4.18 -5.89
C PHE A 26 0.16 -4.52 -5.49
N LEU A 27 -0.14 -5.81 -5.33
CA LEU A 27 -1.48 -6.26 -4.93
C LEU A 27 -1.84 -5.76 -3.54
N VAL A 28 -0.90 -5.80 -2.60
CA VAL A 28 -1.10 -5.27 -1.25
C VAL A 28 -1.41 -3.78 -1.31
N TYR A 29 -0.63 -3.05 -2.10
CA TYR A 29 -0.82 -1.61 -2.25
C TYR A 29 -2.21 -1.30 -2.82
N LEU A 30 -2.60 -2.00 -3.88
CA LEU A 30 -3.90 -1.78 -4.51
C LEU A 30 -5.06 -2.09 -3.57
N TRP A 31 -4.96 -3.21 -2.85
CA TRP A 31 -6.04 -3.60 -1.94
C TRP A 31 -6.19 -2.58 -0.82
N LEU A 32 -5.08 -2.17 -0.22
CA LEU A 32 -5.12 -1.18 0.86
C LEU A 32 -5.59 0.18 0.37
N ALA A 33 -5.17 0.58 -0.84
CA ALA A 33 -5.62 1.83 -1.42
C ALA A 33 -7.14 1.82 -1.64
N ALA A 34 -7.67 0.71 -2.14
CA ALA A 34 -9.10 0.56 -2.37
C ALA A 34 -9.87 0.61 -1.05
N GLU A 35 -9.37 -0.09 -0.03
CA GLU A 35 -10.02 -0.10 1.29
C GLU A 35 -9.98 1.28 1.95
N GLN A 36 -8.83 1.96 1.84
CA GLN A 36 -8.69 3.29 2.41
C GLN A 36 -9.66 4.27 1.76
N GLN A 37 -9.81 4.18 0.45
CA GLN A 37 -10.75 5.05 -0.26
C GLN A 37 -12.19 4.73 0.12
N ARG A 38 -12.53 3.44 0.20
CA ARG A 38 -13.87 3.01 0.54
C ARG A 38 -14.27 3.44 1.96
N ARG A 39 -13.35 3.29 2.90
CA ARG A 39 -13.59 3.65 4.31
C ARG A 39 -13.39 5.13 4.59
N ASN A 40 -12.71 5.82 3.69
CA ASN A 40 -12.33 7.22 3.84
C ASN A 40 -11.46 7.44 5.08
N GLU A 41 -10.64 6.45 5.43
CA GLU A 41 -9.72 6.52 6.56
C GLU A 41 -8.67 5.42 6.44
N ALA A 42 -7.64 5.50 7.28
CA ALA A 42 -6.60 4.48 7.32
C ALA A 42 -7.20 3.12 7.67
N VAL A 43 -6.60 2.05 7.19
CA VAL A 43 -7.14 0.70 7.31
C VAL A 43 -6.49 -0.03 8.49
N GLN A 44 -7.29 -0.49 9.44
CA GLN A 44 -6.81 -1.29 10.56
C GLN A 44 -7.17 -2.75 10.30
N ILE A 45 -6.15 -3.59 10.11
CA ILE A 45 -6.34 -4.99 9.76
C ILE A 45 -5.09 -5.78 10.13
N SER A 46 -5.27 -7.01 10.57
CA SER A 46 -4.12 -7.86 10.91
C SER A 46 -3.45 -8.36 9.63
N TYR A 47 -2.18 -8.78 9.76
CA TYR A 47 -1.47 -9.38 8.62
C TYR A 47 -2.19 -10.64 8.13
N GLN A 48 -2.75 -11.40 9.05
CA GLN A 48 -3.50 -12.62 8.70
C GLN A 48 -4.70 -12.28 7.82
N GLU A 49 -5.49 -11.29 8.24
CA GLU A 49 -6.66 -10.88 7.48
C GLU A 49 -6.28 -10.28 6.13
N LEU A 50 -5.21 -9.48 6.12
CA LEU A 50 -4.70 -8.89 4.89
C LEU A 50 -4.29 -9.98 3.90
N ALA A 51 -3.53 -10.96 4.39
CA ALA A 51 -3.06 -12.07 3.56
C ALA A 51 -4.23 -12.87 2.99
N GLU A 52 -5.23 -13.16 3.83
CA GLU A 52 -6.42 -13.89 3.40
C GLU A 52 -7.22 -13.12 2.36
N SER A 53 -7.32 -11.80 2.53
CA SER A 53 -8.06 -10.96 1.60
C SER A 53 -7.44 -10.94 0.21
N ILE A 54 -6.12 -11.05 0.14
CA ILE A 54 -5.40 -10.99 -1.13
C ILE A 54 -5.15 -12.39 -1.71
N GLY A 55 -5.13 -13.41 -0.84
CA GLY A 55 -4.89 -14.77 -1.27
C GLY A 55 -3.42 -15.14 -1.27
N VAL A 56 -2.65 -14.62 -0.32
CA VAL A 56 -1.22 -14.92 -0.17
C VAL A 56 -0.94 -15.39 1.25
N SER A 57 0.27 -15.88 1.50
CA SER A 57 0.66 -16.28 2.84
C SER A 57 0.89 -15.05 3.72
N LYS A 58 0.79 -15.26 5.03
CA LYS A 58 1.05 -14.17 5.99
C LYS A 58 2.46 -13.62 5.84
N SER A 59 3.45 -14.50 5.65
CA SER A 59 4.83 -14.06 5.49
C SER A 59 5.02 -13.26 4.21
N SER A 60 4.34 -13.64 3.13
CA SER A 60 4.38 -12.86 1.89
C SER A 60 3.78 -11.47 2.08
N ALA A 61 2.66 -11.39 2.81
CA ALA A 61 2.03 -10.11 3.10
C ALA A 61 2.94 -9.23 3.95
N GLN A 62 3.57 -9.80 4.98
CA GLN A 62 4.50 -9.06 5.83
C GLN A 62 5.69 -8.53 5.05
N SER A 63 6.25 -9.37 4.19
CA SER A 63 7.37 -9.00 3.35
C SER A 63 7.01 -7.86 2.40
N ALA A 64 5.84 -7.97 1.79
CA ALA A 64 5.32 -6.95 0.87
C ALA A 64 5.11 -5.62 1.58
N VAL A 65 4.50 -5.65 2.77
CA VAL A 65 4.28 -4.44 3.56
C VAL A 65 5.62 -3.78 3.91
N GLY A 66 6.59 -4.57 4.36
CA GLY A 66 7.91 -4.06 4.70
C GLY A 66 8.57 -3.36 3.51
N TRP A 67 8.45 -3.96 2.34
CA TRP A 67 9.01 -3.38 1.13
C TRP A 67 8.33 -2.06 0.77
N LEU A 68 7.00 -2.03 0.86
CA LEU A 68 6.25 -0.80 0.56
C LEU A 68 6.59 0.32 1.52
N VAL A 69 6.79 0.00 2.81
CA VAL A 69 7.18 0.99 3.81
C VAL A 69 8.55 1.57 3.46
N ARG A 70 9.49 0.72 3.09
CA ARG A 70 10.83 1.18 2.71
C ARG A 70 10.79 2.08 1.47
N ARG A 71 9.85 1.85 0.56
CA ARG A 71 9.69 2.67 -0.63
C ARG A 71 8.80 3.89 -0.39
N LYS A 72 8.37 4.10 0.85
CA LYS A 72 7.53 5.24 1.24
C LYS A 72 6.17 5.25 0.55
N LEU A 73 5.68 4.07 0.20
CA LEU A 73 4.35 3.92 -0.40
C LEU A 73 3.30 3.57 0.62
N LEU A 74 3.73 3.22 1.84
CA LEU A 74 2.82 2.79 2.90
C LEU A 74 3.39 3.20 4.24
N ALA A 75 2.53 3.72 5.11
CA ALA A 75 2.87 4.00 6.50
C ALA A 75 2.12 3.01 7.39
N VAL A 76 2.81 2.41 8.35
CA VAL A 76 2.23 1.45 9.27
C VAL A 76 2.47 1.93 10.69
N THR A 77 1.41 1.97 11.50
CA THR A 77 1.53 2.35 12.91
C THR A 77 0.88 1.28 13.77
N LYS A 78 1.42 1.10 14.96
CA LYS A 78 0.88 0.18 15.97
C LYS A 78 0.97 0.85 17.32
N ALA A 79 -0.08 0.68 18.13
CA ALA A 79 -0.09 1.23 19.48
C ALA A 79 0.92 0.51 20.37
N ASN A 80 1.11 -0.79 20.14
CA ASN A 80 2.11 -1.59 20.85
C ASN A 80 2.41 -2.84 20.02
N VAL A 81 3.30 -3.70 20.54
CA VAL A 81 3.79 -4.87 19.79
C VAL A 81 2.64 -5.82 19.39
N THR A 82 1.63 -5.95 20.22
CA THR A 82 0.53 -6.89 19.97
C THR A 82 -0.68 -6.24 19.35
N ALA A 83 -0.66 -4.91 19.13
CA ALA A 83 -1.80 -4.21 18.55
C ALA A 83 -1.94 -4.52 17.08
N THR A 84 -3.18 -4.43 16.58
CA THR A 84 -3.46 -4.57 15.16
C THR A 84 -2.87 -3.37 14.41
N PRO A 85 -2.10 -3.61 13.35
CA PRO A 85 -1.49 -2.51 12.61
C PRO A 85 -2.54 -1.65 11.91
N VAL A 86 -2.22 -0.37 11.75
CA VAL A 86 -3.02 0.57 10.97
C VAL A 86 -2.19 0.99 9.76
N TYR A 87 -2.78 0.86 8.58
CA TYR A 87 -2.08 1.11 7.32
C TYR A 87 -2.64 2.36 6.67
N LYS A 88 -1.75 3.23 6.25
CA LYS A 88 -2.12 4.42 5.49
C LYS A 88 -1.32 4.43 4.19
N VAL A 89 -2.04 4.38 3.07
CA VAL A 89 -1.42 4.41 1.75
C VAL A 89 -0.87 5.80 1.49
N GLN A 90 0.36 5.85 0.99
CA GLN A 90 1.04 7.09 0.67
C GLN A 90 1.05 7.30 -0.84
N THR A 91 0.96 8.55 -1.23
CA THR A 91 1.03 8.93 -2.64
C THR A 91 2.08 10.04 -2.77
N PRO A 92 3.36 9.69 -2.61
CA PRO A 92 4.43 10.72 -2.56
C PRO A 92 4.46 11.60 -3.80
N TRP A 93 4.11 11.05 -4.97
CA TRP A 93 4.05 11.85 -6.19
C TRP A 93 2.97 12.92 -6.12
N ARG A 94 1.85 12.64 -5.44
CA ARG A 94 0.76 13.62 -5.30
C ARG A 94 1.15 14.74 -4.36
N SER A 95 1.78 14.38 -3.24
CA SER A 95 2.26 15.38 -2.29
C SER A 95 3.27 16.31 -2.92
N TYR A 96 4.22 15.74 -3.65
CA TYR A 96 5.23 16.51 -4.35
C TYR A 96 4.58 17.44 -5.38
N ARG A 97 3.63 16.90 -6.15
CA ARG A 97 2.93 17.68 -7.18
C ARG A 97 2.16 18.83 -6.55
N ALA A 98 1.45 18.57 -5.46
CA ALA A 98 0.69 19.61 -4.78
C ALA A 98 1.59 20.73 -4.28
N SER A 99 2.72 20.39 -3.67
CA SER A 99 3.69 21.37 -3.20
C SER A 99 4.29 22.17 -4.33
N GLY A 100 4.67 21.50 -5.40
CA GLY A 100 5.35 22.12 -6.51
C GLY A 100 4.42 22.84 -7.46
N GLY A 101 3.19 22.37 -7.57
CA GLY A 101 2.22 22.91 -8.50
C GLY A 101 1.45 24.10 -7.98
N ASP A 102 1.47 24.26 -6.71
CA ASP A 102 0.76 25.35 -6.08
C ASP A 102 1.66 26.52 -5.78
#